data_5f96660a695d9e7a68ee48d7062b0fbe
#
_entry.id   5f96660a695d9e7a68ee48d7062b0fbe
#
_cell.length_a   1.000
_cell.length_b   1.000
_cell.length_c   1.000
_cell.angle_alpha   90.00
_cell.angle_beta   90.00
_cell.angle_gamma   90.00
#
_symmetry.space_group_name_H-M   'P 1'
#
loop_
_entity.id
_entity.type
_entity.pdbx_description
1 polymer ?
#
loop_
_entity_poly.entity_id
_entity_poly.type
_entity_poly.pdbx_seq_one_letter_code
_entity_poly.pdbx_strand_id
1 'polypeptide(L)'
;MTASPTTQTKKGGESLASQANDWGWHLTFGAIFAVTIIIFMLWSFDFVGDGASRIVLITAIVFAMFMAFNIGGNDVANSFGTSVGAGTLSLKQALVVAAIFEVSGAVLAGGEVTDTVRSGIVDLDAIQGLDASEFLYIMMASLLGAAIWLLVATRLGWPVSTTHSIVGGIVGAALTVGFITGKGGWSMVQWSEIGTIAISWVLSPVLGGVVAWLLFRSIKSSILVYNERADTRLRDIKVERAELKTRHKNAFERLNEIQQISYTNAMVRDSTTYSDPDHDPDELESDYYRELDRIDREADDVDAHHALEVWVPLLAAGGSVIISAMMLFKGLKNLNLDLSNFGNFLIMGMIAAVVWMAVFIFARSLKRQDLSRSTFLLFSWMQVFTASAFAFSHGSNDIANAIGPFIAVLDVLKTNEIAAESSVPLAVMVAMGIALISGLWFVGRYVIKTVGSGLTEMHPASGFSAELSAAAVVMTSSLLGLPVSSTHILIGAVLGVGIVNKAANWNLMKPIAAAWVITLPASAVVAAVTVSILRVVF
;
A
#
# COMPACT_ATOMS: atom_id res chain seq x y z
N MET A 1 -35.46 -20.94 20.38
CA MET A 1 -34.83 -21.71 19.27
C MET A 1 -35.55 -21.38 17.98
N THR A 2 -35.05 -20.43 17.21
CA THR A 2 -35.36 -20.24 15.79
C THR A 2 -34.15 -19.51 15.20
N ALA A 3 -33.44 -20.19 14.32
CA ALA A 3 -32.21 -19.74 13.69
C ALA A 3 -32.47 -18.54 12.77
N SER A 4 -31.72 -17.48 12.94
CA SER A 4 -31.58 -16.37 11.97
C SER A 4 -30.96 -16.89 10.66
N PRO A 5 -31.44 -16.46 9.50
CA PRO A 5 -30.80 -16.78 8.23
C PRO A 5 -29.51 -15.97 8.12
N THR A 6 -28.39 -16.64 8.24
CA THR A 6 -27.08 -16.12 7.86
C THR A 6 -27.11 -15.78 6.36
N THR A 7 -27.06 -14.49 6.05
CA THR A 7 -26.78 -13.99 4.71
C THR A 7 -25.37 -14.40 4.36
N GLN A 8 -25.22 -15.51 3.64
CA GLN A 8 -23.98 -15.86 2.97
C GLN A 8 -23.72 -14.80 1.90
N THR A 9 -22.85 -13.85 2.21
CA THR A 9 -22.18 -13.06 1.19
C THR A 9 -21.43 -14.03 0.28
N LYS A 10 -21.91 -14.16 -0.96
CA LYS A 10 -21.22 -14.87 -2.02
C LYS A 10 -19.80 -14.29 -2.13
N LYS A 11 -18.80 -15.05 -1.66
CA LYS A 11 -17.41 -14.84 -2.02
C LYS A 11 -17.34 -14.81 -3.54
N GLY A 12 -17.03 -13.66 -4.11
CA GLY A 12 -16.82 -13.49 -5.54
C GLY A 12 -15.60 -14.30 -5.99
N GLY A 13 -15.83 -15.55 -6.33
CA GLY A 13 -14.91 -16.28 -7.18
C GLY A 13 -14.95 -15.63 -8.55
N GLU A 14 -13.86 -15.06 -9.01
CA GLU A 14 -13.72 -14.68 -10.42
C GLU A 14 -14.06 -15.93 -11.25
N SER A 15 -15.12 -15.84 -12.03
CA SER A 15 -15.55 -16.94 -12.89
C SER A 15 -14.49 -17.18 -13.96
N LEU A 16 -14.35 -18.43 -14.42
CA LEU A 16 -13.44 -18.79 -15.53
C LEU A 16 -13.68 -17.92 -16.79
N ALA A 17 -14.87 -17.33 -16.94
CA ALA A 17 -15.20 -16.36 -17.98
C ALA A 17 -14.46 -15.01 -17.83
N SER A 18 -14.06 -14.61 -16.60
CA SER A 18 -13.21 -13.43 -16.37
C SER A 18 -11.77 -13.65 -16.86
N GLN A 19 -11.24 -14.86 -16.76
CA GLN A 19 -9.88 -15.18 -17.21
C GLN A 19 -9.75 -15.16 -18.76
N ALA A 20 -10.81 -15.49 -19.49
CA ALA A 20 -10.81 -15.44 -20.96
C ALA A 20 -10.74 -14.00 -21.51
N ASN A 21 -11.13 -12.99 -20.70
CA ASN A 21 -11.13 -11.59 -21.11
C ASN A 21 -9.81 -10.86 -20.81
N ASP A 22 -8.83 -11.53 -20.19
CA ASP A 22 -7.55 -10.91 -19.83
C ASP A 22 -6.46 -11.09 -20.89
N TRP A 23 -6.75 -11.82 -21.99
CA TRP A 23 -5.80 -12.05 -23.07
C TRP A 23 -5.25 -10.74 -23.68
N GLY A 24 -6.12 -9.74 -23.88
CA GLY A 24 -5.70 -8.43 -24.36
C GLY A 24 -4.69 -7.75 -23.43
N TRP A 25 -4.92 -7.84 -22.12
CA TRP A 25 -4.01 -7.31 -21.11
C TRP A 25 -2.68 -8.06 -21.05
N HIS A 26 -2.70 -9.39 -21.17
CA HIS A 26 -1.47 -10.19 -21.24
C HIS A 26 -0.64 -9.82 -22.46
N LEU A 27 -1.26 -9.64 -23.62
CA LEU A 27 -0.57 -9.18 -24.83
C LEU A 27 -0.01 -7.78 -24.68
N THR A 28 -0.80 -6.84 -24.11
CA THR A 28 -0.38 -5.45 -23.91
C THR A 28 0.84 -5.37 -22.99
N PHE A 29 0.76 -5.95 -21.79
CA PHE A 29 1.89 -5.92 -20.85
C PHE A 29 3.09 -6.70 -21.37
N GLY A 30 2.87 -7.85 -22.02
CA GLY A 30 3.94 -8.61 -22.65
C GLY A 30 4.63 -7.85 -23.77
N ALA A 31 3.87 -7.17 -24.63
CA ALA A 31 4.41 -6.36 -25.73
C ALA A 31 5.17 -5.13 -25.19
N ILE A 32 4.60 -4.40 -24.23
CA ILE A 32 5.28 -3.25 -23.59
C ILE A 32 6.60 -3.71 -22.98
N PHE A 33 6.60 -4.80 -22.24
CA PHE A 33 7.80 -5.34 -21.60
C PHE A 33 8.86 -5.75 -22.63
N ALA A 34 8.47 -6.48 -23.68
CA ALA A 34 9.39 -6.91 -24.75
C ALA A 34 9.99 -5.72 -25.50
N VAL A 35 9.16 -4.74 -25.87
CA VAL A 35 9.62 -3.51 -26.55
C VAL A 35 10.57 -2.73 -25.63
N THR A 36 10.24 -2.63 -24.32
CA THR A 36 11.12 -1.97 -23.35
C THR A 36 12.48 -2.64 -23.26
N ILE A 37 12.53 -3.98 -23.20
CA ILE A 37 13.81 -4.72 -23.18
C ILE A 37 14.64 -4.38 -24.42
N ILE A 38 14.04 -4.37 -25.60
CA ILE A 38 14.75 -4.08 -26.87
C ILE A 38 15.29 -2.64 -26.87
N ILE A 39 14.43 -1.66 -26.56
CA ILE A 39 14.84 -0.24 -26.55
C ILE A 39 15.92 -0.02 -25.50
N PHE A 40 15.76 -0.59 -24.31
CA PHE A 40 16.71 -0.46 -23.23
C PHE A 40 18.06 -1.11 -23.55
N MET A 41 18.05 -2.25 -24.23
CA MET A 41 19.27 -2.91 -24.69
C MET A 41 20.02 -2.05 -25.74
N LEU A 42 19.32 -1.47 -26.71
CA LEU A 42 19.91 -0.58 -27.70
C LEU A 42 20.51 0.67 -27.07
N TRP A 43 19.76 1.29 -26.13
CA TRP A 43 20.26 2.44 -25.37
C TRP A 43 21.50 2.09 -24.54
N SER A 44 21.51 0.90 -23.90
CA SER A 44 22.62 0.46 -23.06
C SER A 44 23.89 0.22 -23.86
N PHE A 45 23.78 -0.29 -25.10
CA PHE A 45 24.94 -0.45 -26.02
C PHE A 45 25.56 0.89 -26.34
N ASP A 46 24.77 1.90 -26.67
CA ASP A 46 25.23 3.26 -26.94
C ASP A 46 25.84 3.91 -25.67
N PHE A 47 25.21 3.72 -24.53
CA PHE A 47 25.65 4.30 -23.24
C PHE A 47 27.02 3.79 -22.77
N VAL A 48 27.29 2.48 -22.93
CA VAL A 48 28.53 1.83 -22.46
C VAL A 48 29.64 1.98 -23.50
N GLY A 49 29.30 2.02 -24.80
CA GLY A 49 30.25 2.12 -25.88
C GLY A 49 30.84 0.79 -26.34
N ASP A 50 31.71 0.84 -27.34
CA ASP A 50 32.24 -0.34 -28.06
C ASP A 50 33.32 -1.14 -27.29
N GLY A 51 33.86 -0.58 -26.21
CA GLY A 51 34.93 -1.24 -25.41
C GLY A 51 34.45 -2.33 -24.48
N ALA A 52 33.15 -2.39 -24.19
CA ALA A 52 32.58 -3.32 -23.23
C ALA A 52 32.14 -4.65 -23.87
N SER A 53 32.20 -5.72 -23.07
CA SER A 53 31.67 -7.03 -23.49
C SER A 53 30.13 -6.98 -23.63
N ARG A 54 29.64 -7.06 -24.87
CA ARG A 54 28.21 -7.05 -25.19
C ARG A 54 27.45 -8.21 -24.55
N ILE A 55 28.10 -9.38 -24.41
CA ILE A 55 27.49 -10.58 -23.84
C ILE A 55 27.28 -10.36 -22.33
N VAL A 56 28.26 -9.79 -21.64
CA VAL A 56 28.15 -9.47 -20.20
C VAL A 56 27.05 -8.43 -19.99
N LEU A 57 27.00 -7.36 -20.82
CA LEU A 57 25.97 -6.34 -20.73
C LEU A 57 24.55 -6.90 -20.95
N ILE A 58 24.35 -7.75 -21.97
CA ILE A 58 23.06 -8.40 -22.23
C ILE A 58 22.65 -9.26 -21.02
N THR A 59 23.58 -10.04 -20.48
CA THR A 59 23.32 -10.89 -19.31
C THR A 59 22.93 -10.04 -18.08
N ALA A 60 23.63 -8.92 -17.86
CA ALA A 60 23.33 -8.01 -16.77
C ALA A 60 21.93 -7.35 -16.93
N ILE A 61 21.58 -6.93 -18.16
CA ILE A 61 20.24 -6.38 -18.46
C ILE A 61 19.15 -7.42 -18.14
N VAL A 62 19.33 -8.67 -18.59
CA VAL A 62 18.38 -9.75 -18.32
C VAL A 62 18.22 -9.99 -16.82
N PHE A 63 19.32 -10.02 -16.05
CA PHE A 63 19.26 -10.22 -14.61
C PHE A 63 18.58 -9.06 -13.90
N ALA A 64 18.89 -7.83 -14.27
CA ALA A 64 18.30 -6.64 -13.67
C ALA A 64 16.80 -6.49 -13.99
N MET A 65 16.41 -6.71 -15.25
CA MET A 65 14.99 -6.71 -15.65
C MET A 65 14.22 -7.84 -14.99
N PHE A 66 14.83 -9.01 -14.81
CA PHE A 66 14.24 -10.14 -14.10
C PHE A 66 14.09 -9.84 -12.59
N MET A 67 15.07 -9.15 -11.99
CA MET A 67 14.95 -8.69 -10.60
C MET A 67 13.82 -7.67 -10.46
N ALA A 68 13.76 -6.63 -11.28
CA ALA A 68 12.70 -5.63 -11.26
C ALA A 68 11.31 -6.26 -11.48
N PHE A 69 11.18 -7.21 -12.40
CA PHE A 69 9.96 -7.99 -12.62
C PHE A 69 9.51 -8.72 -11.35
N ASN A 70 10.43 -9.38 -10.63
CA ASN A 70 10.08 -10.10 -9.41
C ASN A 70 9.81 -9.17 -8.22
N ILE A 71 10.41 -7.97 -8.15
CA ILE A 71 10.03 -6.93 -7.20
C ILE A 71 8.54 -6.60 -7.40
N GLY A 72 8.12 -6.32 -8.62
CA GLY A 72 6.72 -6.06 -8.94
C GLY A 72 5.79 -7.20 -8.55
N GLY A 73 6.22 -8.42 -8.80
CA GLY A 73 5.44 -9.63 -8.50
C GLY A 73 5.26 -9.94 -7.01
N ASN A 74 6.21 -9.56 -6.17
CA ASN A 74 6.17 -9.81 -4.73
C ASN A 74 5.79 -8.56 -3.94
N ASP A 75 6.55 -7.48 -4.05
CA ASP A 75 6.44 -6.34 -3.16
C ASP A 75 5.35 -5.34 -3.59
N VAL A 76 5.25 -5.00 -4.86
CA VAL A 76 4.15 -4.12 -5.33
C VAL A 76 2.79 -4.75 -5.09
N ALA A 77 2.72 -6.08 -5.19
CA ALA A 77 1.52 -6.82 -4.82
C ALA A 77 1.10 -6.58 -3.37
N ASN A 78 2.04 -6.38 -2.44
CA ASN A 78 1.74 -6.04 -1.05
C ASN A 78 1.08 -4.67 -0.94
N SER A 79 1.57 -3.67 -1.68
CA SER A 79 1.07 -2.30 -1.64
C SER A 79 -0.43 -2.20 -1.93
N PHE A 80 -0.95 -3.08 -2.75
CA PHE A 80 -2.37 -3.09 -3.14
C PHE A 80 -3.18 -4.23 -2.52
N GLY A 81 -2.55 -5.15 -1.78
CA GLY A 81 -3.25 -6.23 -1.10
C GLY A 81 -4.34 -5.74 -0.17
N THR A 82 -4.06 -4.70 0.60
CA THR A 82 -5.00 -4.06 1.53
C THR A 82 -6.18 -3.40 0.82
N SER A 83 -5.94 -2.63 -0.25
CA SER A 83 -6.98 -1.93 -1.02
C SER A 83 -7.87 -2.89 -1.82
N VAL A 84 -7.28 -3.93 -2.40
CA VAL A 84 -8.02 -4.98 -3.11
C VAL A 84 -8.78 -5.85 -2.12
N GLY A 85 -8.17 -6.18 -0.97
CA GLY A 85 -8.80 -6.95 0.10
C GLY A 85 -9.98 -6.25 0.76
N ALA A 86 -9.92 -4.92 0.91
CA ALA A 86 -11.01 -4.09 1.41
C ALA A 86 -12.14 -3.86 0.37
N GLY A 87 -11.93 -4.22 -0.89
CA GLY A 87 -12.87 -3.97 -1.98
C GLY A 87 -12.88 -2.52 -2.48
N THR A 88 -11.88 -1.72 -2.11
CA THR A 88 -11.71 -0.33 -2.55
C THR A 88 -11.30 -0.24 -4.02
N LEU A 89 -10.35 -1.08 -4.44
CA LEU A 89 -9.86 -1.17 -5.81
C LEU A 89 -10.03 -2.58 -6.37
N SER A 90 -10.40 -2.66 -7.64
CA SER A 90 -10.21 -3.89 -8.40
C SER A 90 -8.73 -4.09 -8.73
N LEU A 91 -8.32 -5.32 -9.03
CA LEU A 91 -6.94 -5.61 -9.43
C LEU A 91 -6.47 -4.74 -10.61
N LYS A 92 -7.33 -4.50 -11.61
CA LYS A 92 -7.00 -3.67 -12.79
C LYS A 92 -6.82 -2.19 -12.44
N GLN A 93 -7.64 -1.67 -11.53
CA GLN A 93 -7.47 -0.29 -11.02
C GLN A 93 -6.18 -0.16 -10.19
N ALA A 94 -5.89 -1.14 -9.34
CA ALA A 94 -4.65 -1.19 -8.57
C ALA A 94 -3.41 -1.18 -9.49
N LEU A 95 -3.43 -1.92 -10.61
CA LEU A 95 -2.36 -1.90 -11.61
C LEU A 95 -2.14 -0.52 -12.24
N VAL A 96 -3.21 0.20 -12.56
CA VAL A 96 -3.10 1.55 -13.13
C VAL A 96 -2.49 2.51 -12.09
N VAL A 97 -2.95 2.44 -10.84
CA VAL A 97 -2.40 3.25 -9.74
C VAL A 97 -0.92 2.90 -9.52
N ALA A 98 -0.57 1.61 -9.49
CA ALA A 98 0.82 1.15 -9.39
C ALA A 98 1.67 1.69 -10.53
N ALA A 99 1.22 1.56 -11.78
CA ALA A 99 1.98 2.02 -12.94
C ALA A 99 2.33 3.51 -12.87
N ILE A 100 1.44 4.33 -12.34
CA ILE A 100 1.68 5.76 -12.20
C ILE A 100 2.60 6.05 -11.01
N PHE A 101 2.24 5.58 -9.82
CA PHE A 101 2.86 6.04 -8.58
C PHE A 101 4.17 5.30 -8.25
N GLU A 102 4.30 4.00 -8.55
CA GLU A 102 5.54 3.26 -8.38
C GLU A 102 6.64 3.79 -9.30
N VAL A 103 6.32 3.97 -10.60
CA VAL A 103 7.28 4.51 -11.55
C VAL A 103 7.65 5.96 -11.20
N SER A 104 6.66 6.77 -10.81
CA SER A 104 6.93 8.14 -10.37
C SER A 104 7.83 8.17 -9.12
N GLY A 105 7.58 7.29 -8.14
CA GLY A 105 8.41 7.17 -6.95
C GLY A 105 9.85 6.78 -7.29
N ALA A 106 10.02 5.80 -8.17
CA ALA A 106 11.32 5.37 -8.66
C ALA A 106 12.10 6.52 -9.32
N VAL A 107 11.46 7.22 -10.25
CA VAL A 107 12.09 8.29 -11.05
C VAL A 107 12.39 9.53 -10.21
N LEU A 108 11.47 9.94 -9.35
CA LEU A 108 11.58 11.22 -8.63
C LEU A 108 12.36 11.11 -7.32
N ALA A 109 12.34 9.95 -6.66
CA ALA A 109 12.81 9.82 -5.28
C ALA A 109 13.69 8.59 -4.99
N GLY A 110 14.10 7.80 -6.02
CA GLY A 110 14.82 6.53 -5.85
C GLY A 110 16.35 6.65 -5.66
N GLY A 111 16.97 7.82 -5.84
CA GLY A 111 18.42 7.96 -5.92
C GLY A 111 19.19 7.59 -4.64
N GLU A 112 18.80 8.11 -3.49
CA GLU A 112 19.57 7.97 -2.23
C GLU A 112 19.71 6.51 -1.76
N VAL A 113 18.63 5.72 -1.85
CA VAL A 113 18.66 4.28 -1.49
C VAL A 113 19.50 3.49 -2.50
N THR A 114 19.49 3.91 -3.77
CA THR A 114 20.29 3.28 -4.83
C THR A 114 21.78 3.31 -4.50
N ASP A 115 22.30 4.43 -3.99
CA ASP A 115 23.71 4.54 -3.60
C ASP A 115 24.07 3.61 -2.46
N THR A 116 23.22 3.49 -1.43
CA THR A 116 23.46 2.54 -0.33
C THR A 116 23.50 1.08 -0.81
N VAL A 117 22.60 0.67 -1.69
CA VAL A 117 22.57 -0.71 -2.22
C VAL A 117 23.75 -0.97 -3.17
N ARG A 118 24.19 0.06 -3.93
CA ARG A 118 25.28 -0.04 -4.89
C ARG A 118 26.65 -0.20 -4.22
N SER A 119 26.96 0.65 -3.24
CA SER A 119 28.34 0.77 -2.69
C SER A 119 28.42 0.63 -1.17
N GLY A 120 27.30 0.68 -0.44
CA GLY A 120 27.30 0.66 1.02
C GLY A 120 27.43 -0.73 1.65
N ILE A 121 27.29 -1.82 0.89
CA ILE A 121 27.29 -3.21 1.42
C ILE A 121 28.65 -3.89 1.27
N VAL A 122 29.32 -3.65 0.14
CA VAL A 122 30.64 -4.23 -0.15
C VAL A 122 31.72 -3.26 0.28
N ASP A 123 32.76 -3.75 0.93
CA ASP A 123 33.91 -2.95 1.30
C ASP A 123 34.78 -2.69 0.08
N LEU A 124 34.71 -1.46 -0.45
CA LEU A 124 35.43 -1.07 -1.66
C LEU A 124 36.96 -1.06 -1.44
N ASP A 125 37.43 -0.83 -0.20
CA ASP A 125 38.86 -0.87 0.11
C ASP A 125 39.39 -2.30 0.07
N ALA A 126 38.59 -3.26 0.52
CA ALA A 126 38.93 -4.68 0.40
C ALA A 126 38.99 -5.17 -1.06
N ILE A 127 38.23 -4.53 -1.97
CA ILE A 127 38.19 -4.84 -3.40
C ILE A 127 39.34 -4.19 -4.18
N GLN A 128 39.96 -3.12 -3.70
CA GLN A 128 41.03 -2.39 -4.44
C GLN A 128 42.19 -3.27 -4.92
N GLY A 129 42.36 -4.45 -4.32
CA GLY A 129 43.33 -5.46 -4.78
C GLY A 129 42.77 -6.48 -5.78
N LEU A 130 41.50 -6.37 -6.17
CA LEU A 130 40.81 -7.25 -7.13
C LEU A 130 40.57 -6.53 -8.46
N ASP A 131 40.33 -7.28 -9.53
CA ASP A 131 39.89 -6.73 -10.79
C ASP A 131 38.47 -6.16 -10.65
N ALA A 132 38.18 -5.03 -11.31
CA ALA A 132 36.85 -4.44 -11.35
C ALA A 132 35.76 -5.41 -11.86
N SER A 133 36.15 -6.38 -12.70
CA SER A 133 35.28 -7.48 -13.13
C SER A 133 34.73 -8.34 -11.98
N GLU A 134 35.48 -8.52 -10.89
CA GLU A 134 34.99 -9.29 -9.73
C GLU A 134 33.83 -8.57 -9.03
N PHE A 135 33.90 -7.24 -8.90
CA PHE A 135 32.80 -6.43 -8.38
C PHE A 135 31.57 -6.50 -9.29
N LEU A 136 31.78 -6.43 -10.60
CA LEU A 136 30.74 -6.58 -11.61
C LEU A 136 30.04 -7.95 -11.45
N TYR A 137 30.79 -9.05 -11.30
CA TYR A 137 30.21 -10.39 -11.12
C TYR A 137 29.46 -10.52 -9.80
N ILE A 138 29.94 -9.90 -8.71
CA ILE A 138 29.22 -9.85 -7.42
C ILE A 138 27.82 -9.21 -7.63
N MET A 139 27.78 -8.06 -8.31
CA MET A 139 26.54 -7.31 -8.55
C MET A 139 25.58 -8.07 -9.47
N MET A 140 26.08 -8.67 -10.56
CA MET A 140 25.26 -9.52 -11.43
C MET A 140 24.70 -10.75 -10.70
N ALA A 141 25.52 -11.41 -9.90
CA ALA A 141 25.13 -12.59 -9.14
C ALA A 141 24.07 -12.26 -8.07
N SER A 142 24.18 -11.10 -7.44
CA SER A 142 23.20 -10.64 -6.47
C SER A 142 21.83 -10.41 -7.11
N LEU A 143 21.78 -9.80 -8.29
CA LEU A 143 20.54 -9.59 -9.05
C LEU A 143 19.85 -10.93 -9.36
N LEU A 144 20.58 -11.89 -9.90
CA LEU A 144 20.01 -13.19 -10.24
C LEU A 144 19.62 -13.98 -8.99
N GLY A 145 20.46 -13.98 -7.96
CA GLY A 145 20.22 -14.69 -6.71
C GLY A 145 18.96 -14.21 -6.01
N ALA A 146 18.82 -12.90 -5.89
CA ALA A 146 17.62 -12.29 -5.33
C ALA A 146 16.37 -12.55 -6.19
N ALA A 147 16.48 -12.41 -7.51
CA ALA A 147 15.36 -12.61 -8.43
C ALA A 147 14.81 -14.05 -8.40
N ILE A 148 15.69 -15.05 -8.38
CA ILE A 148 15.30 -16.46 -8.30
C ILE A 148 14.57 -16.72 -6.96
N TRP A 149 15.12 -16.24 -5.84
CA TRP A 149 14.46 -16.41 -4.56
C TRP A 149 13.08 -15.73 -4.51
N LEU A 150 12.98 -14.49 -4.99
CA LEU A 150 11.71 -13.78 -5.08
C LEU A 150 10.68 -14.52 -5.94
N LEU A 151 11.09 -15.09 -7.07
CA LEU A 151 10.19 -15.88 -7.91
C LEU A 151 9.64 -17.10 -7.17
N VAL A 152 10.49 -17.82 -6.44
CA VAL A 152 10.09 -18.99 -5.64
C VAL A 152 9.11 -18.55 -4.55
N ALA A 153 9.45 -17.52 -3.78
CA ALA A 153 8.61 -17.00 -2.71
C ALA A 153 7.24 -16.53 -3.23
N THR A 154 7.23 -15.80 -4.36
CA THR A 154 6.01 -15.31 -5.02
C THR A 154 5.10 -16.47 -5.45
N ARG A 155 5.68 -17.54 -6.03
CA ARG A 155 4.92 -18.73 -6.42
C ARG A 155 4.30 -19.46 -5.24
N LEU A 156 4.94 -19.41 -4.07
CA LEU A 156 4.43 -19.95 -2.81
C LEU A 156 3.43 -19.00 -2.13
N GLY A 157 3.23 -17.79 -2.66
CA GLY A 157 2.39 -16.76 -2.07
C GLY A 157 2.98 -16.16 -0.79
N TRP A 158 4.30 -16.26 -0.61
CA TRP A 158 4.99 -15.70 0.56
C TRP A 158 5.39 -14.25 0.28
N PRO A 159 4.89 -13.29 1.08
CA PRO A 159 5.37 -11.92 1.05
C PRO A 159 6.75 -11.87 1.74
N VAL A 160 7.80 -11.71 0.95
CA VAL A 160 9.18 -11.63 1.43
C VAL A 160 9.78 -10.26 1.09
N SER A 161 10.91 -9.93 1.69
CA SER A 161 11.60 -8.67 1.46
C SER A 161 12.54 -8.75 0.26
N THR A 162 12.37 -7.86 -0.70
CA THR A 162 13.31 -7.67 -1.81
C THR A 162 14.64 -7.13 -1.33
N THR A 163 14.61 -6.22 -0.34
CA THR A 163 15.83 -5.67 0.28
C THR A 163 16.66 -6.76 0.98
N HIS A 164 16.02 -7.66 1.75
CA HIS A 164 16.74 -8.81 2.31
C HIS A 164 17.31 -9.72 1.23
N SER A 165 16.57 -9.92 0.13
CA SER A 165 17.01 -10.78 -0.97
C SER A 165 18.26 -10.22 -1.65
N ILE A 166 18.28 -8.91 -1.95
CA ILE A 166 19.42 -8.31 -2.63
C ILE A 166 20.64 -8.17 -1.71
N VAL A 167 20.44 -7.76 -0.46
CA VAL A 167 21.53 -7.68 0.54
C VAL A 167 22.13 -9.06 0.77
N GLY A 168 21.30 -10.09 0.97
CA GLY A 168 21.74 -11.47 1.08
C GLY A 168 22.54 -11.93 -0.15
N GLY A 169 22.06 -11.59 -1.36
CA GLY A 169 22.74 -11.89 -2.61
C GLY A 169 24.11 -11.22 -2.72
N ILE A 170 24.21 -9.93 -2.40
CA ILE A 170 25.48 -9.17 -2.42
C ILE A 170 26.47 -9.77 -1.41
N VAL A 171 26.04 -10.00 -0.17
CA VAL A 171 26.87 -10.59 0.89
C VAL A 171 27.35 -11.98 0.47
N GLY A 172 26.47 -12.85 0.00
CA GLY A 172 26.81 -14.19 -0.43
C GLY A 172 27.81 -14.23 -1.58
N ALA A 173 27.62 -13.40 -2.61
CA ALA A 173 28.54 -13.28 -3.73
C ALA A 173 29.90 -12.67 -3.32
N ALA A 174 29.90 -11.60 -2.51
CA ALA A 174 31.11 -10.94 -2.05
C ALA A 174 31.98 -11.88 -1.19
N LEU A 175 31.40 -12.56 -0.20
CA LEU A 175 32.11 -13.54 0.61
C LEU A 175 32.70 -14.68 -0.26
N THR A 176 31.93 -15.16 -1.22
CA THR A 176 32.40 -16.22 -2.14
C THR A 176 33.60 -15.79 -2.93
N VAL A 177 33.57 -14.57 -3.52
CA VAL A 177 34.74 -14.01 -4.24
C VAL A 177 35.91 -13.83 -3.30
N GLY A 178 35.70 -13.27 -2.09
CA GLY A 178 36.74 -13.05 -1.11
C GLY A 178 37.44 -14.34 -0.67
N PHE A 179 36.71 -15.42 -0.49
CA PHE A 179 37.28 -16.71 -0.13
C PHE A 179 37.96 -17.44 -1.30
N ILE A 180 37.36 -17.38 -2.51
CA ILE A 180 37.96 -18.05 -3.70
C ILE A 180 39.25 -17.35 -4.13
N THR A 181 39.29 -16.02 -4.07
CA THR A 181 40.48 -15.23 -4.47
C THR A 181 41.57 -15.20 -3.37
N GLY A 182 41.23 -15.57 -2.14
CA GLY A 182 42.08 -15.41 -0.97
C GLY A 182 42.31 -13.97 -0.56
N LYS A 183 41.53 -13.01 -1.12
CA LYS A 183 41.61 -11.58 -0.83
C LYS A 183 40.36 -11.14 -0.10
N GLY A 184 40.51 -10.55 1.07
CA GLY A 184 39.44 -9.98 1.86
C GLY A 184 38.66 -10.98 2.71
N GLY A 185 38.10 -12.07 2.15
CA GLY A 185 37.26 -13.02 2.91
C GLY A 185 36.10 -12.32 3.62
N TRP A 186 36.06 -12.35 4.96
CA TRP A 186 35.02 -11.66 5.73
C TRP A 186 35.07 -10.13 5.63
N SER A 187 36.21 -9.53 5.35
CA SER A 187 36.34 -8.09 5.18
C SER A 187 35.77 -7.54 3.86
N MET A 188 35.34 -8.42 2.96
CA MET A 188 34.63 -8.02 1.74
C MET A 188 33.27 -7.35 2.02
N VAL A 189 32.77 -7.43 3.23
CA VAL A 189 31.45 -6.94 3.60
C VAL A 189 31.57 -5.87 4.68
N GLN A 190 30.88 -4.75 4.49
CA GLN A 190 30.76 -3.67 5.49
C GLN A 190 29.79 -4.07 6.60
N TRP A 191 30.26 -4.84 7.59
CA TRP A 191 29.42 -5.39 8.65
C TRP A 191 28.77 -4.31 9.54
N SER A 192 29.37 -3.12 9.66
CA SER A 192 28.76 -1.96 10.35
C SER A 192 27.47 -1.52 9.66
N GLU A 193 27.51 -1.40 8.33
CA GLU A 193 26.34 -1.04 7.53
C GLU A 193 25.28 -2.13 7.56
N ILE A 194 25.68 -3.41 7.43
CA ILE A 194 24.78 -4.56 7.59
C ILE A 194 24.11 -4.52 8.96
N GLY A 195 24.83 -4.16 10.03
CA GLY A 195 24.27 -4.00 11.37
C GLY A 195 23.20 -2.91 11.45
N THR A 196 23.46 -1.74 10.86
CA THR A 196 22.51 -0.62 10.78
C THR A 196 21.26 -1.00 9.99
N ILE A 197 21.46 -1.63 8.83
CA ILE A 197 20.36 -2.15 7.99
C ILE A 197 19.54 -3.20 8.76
N ALA A 198 20.17 -4.13 9.44
CA ALA A 198 19.49 -5.18 10.21
C ALA A 198 18.65 -4.62 11.36
N ILE A 199 19.14 -3.57 12.05
CA ILE A 199 18.37 -2.86 13.09
C ILE A 199 17.14 -2.20 12.45
N SER A 200 17.28 -1.58 11.29
CA SER A 200 16.16 -0.94 10.57
C SER A 200 15.10 -1.96 10.16
N TRP A 201 15.47 -3.19 9.82
CA TRP A 201 14.54 -4.27 9.47
C TRP A 201 13.67 -4.75 10.63
N VAL A 202 14.14 -4.59 11.86
CA VAL A 202 13.36 -4.91 13.07
C VAL A 202 12.53 -3.71 13.51
N LEU A 203 13.15 -2.52 13.51
CA LEU A 203 12.51 -1.31 14.02
C LEU A 203 11.37 -0.83 13.11
N SER A 204 11.56 -0.89 11.79
CA SER A 204 10.60 -0.32 10.84
C SER A 204 9.23 -1.03 10.85
N PRO A 205 9.09 -2.37 10.86
CA PRO A 205 7.78 -3.02 10.97
C PRO A 205 7.13 -2.79 12.34
N VAL A 206 7.92 -2.67 13.42
CA VAL A 206 7.39 -2.33 14.75
C VAL A 206 6.81 -0.91 14.74
N LEU A 207 7.54 0.05 14.17
CA LEU A 207 7.05 1.42 14.01
C LEU A 207 5.79 1.48 13.15
N GLY A 208 5.78 0.80 12.00
CA GLY A 208 4.61 0.68 11.15
C GLY A 208 3.40 0.12 11.91
N GLY A 209 3.62 -0.94 12.70
CA GLY A 209 2.60 -1.57 13.53
C GLY A 209 2.06 -0.65 14.62
N VAL A 210 2.93 0.03 15.35
CA VAL A 210 2.54 0.97 16.43
C VAL A 210 1.78 2.17 15.87
N VAL A 211 2.28 2.78 14.79
CA VAL A 211 1.61 3.94 14.16
C VAL A 211 0.23 3.53 13.62
N ALA A 212 0.13 2.40 12.94
CA ALA A 212 -1.14 1.89 12.43
C ALA A 212 -2.12 1.53 13.56
N TRP A 213 -1.63 0.93 14.65
CA TRP A 213 -2.43 0.62 15.83
C TRP A 213 -3.00 1.89 16.48
N LEU A 214 -2.18 2.92 16.68
CA LEU A 214 -2.61 4.21 17.24
C LEU A 214 -3.65 4.89 16.34
N LEU A 215 -3.35 4.99 15.05
CA LEU A 215 -4.22 5.64 14.06
C LEU A 215 -5.56 4.91 13.95
N PHE A 216 -5.53 3.59 13.77
CA PHE A 216 -6.75 2.82 13.60
C PHE A 216 -7.57 2.72 14.90
N ARG A 217 -6.92 2.65 16.06
CA ARG A 217 -7.62 2.72 17.36
C ARG A 217 -8.36 4.04 17.49
N SER A 218 -7.76 5.16 17.10
CA SER A 218 -8.39 6.48 17.10
C SER A 218 -9.59 6.51 16.14
N ILE A 219 -9.43 6.07 14.90
CA ILE A 219 -10.51 6.01 13.91
C ILE A 219 -11.65 5.12 14.41
N LYS A 220 -11.33 3.95 14.95
CA LYS A 220 -12.33 3.01 15.44
C LYS A 220 -13.15 3.61 16.57
N SER A 221 -12.51 4.25 17.56
CA SER A 221 -13.21 4.84 18.70
C SER A 221 -14.02 6.09 18.33
N SER A 222 -13.46 6.98 17.52
CA SER A 222 -14.06 8.29 17.22
C SER A 222 -15.05 8.26 16.05
N ILE A 223 -14.95 7.28 15.16
CA ILE A 223 -15.77 7.23 13.95
C ILE A 223 -16.57 5.93 13.88
N LEU A 224 -15.91 4.76 13.84
CA LEU A 224 -16.61 3.52 13.54
C LEU A 224 -17.59 3.11 14.65
N VAL A 225 -17.16 3.16 15.91
CA VAL A 225 -18.01 2.85 17.07
C VAL A 225 -19.10 3.90 17.25
N TYR A 226 -18.80 5.18 16.99
CA TYR A 226 -19.80 6.24 17.01
C TYR A 226 -20.89 5.97 15.96
N ASN A 227 -20.49 5.69 14.72
CA ASN A 227 -21.42 5.41 13.64
C ASN A 227 -22.26 4.15 13.89
N GLU A 228 -21.67 3.10 14.47
CA GLU A 228 -22.38 1.87 14.83
C GLU A 228 -23.46 2.14 15.89
N ARG A 229 -23.16 2.95 16.90
CA ARG A 229 -24.12 3.36 17.92
C ARG A 229 -25.26 4.19 17.34
N ALA A 230 -24.93 5.18 16.49
CA ALA A 230 -25.91 6.00 15.82
C ALA A 230 -26.84 5.16 14.90
N ASP A 231 -26.27 4.25 14.11
CA ASP A 231 -27.03 3.36 13.23
C ASP A 231 -27.95 2.41 14.04
N THR A 232 -27.47 1.88 15.16
CA THR A 232 -28.28 1.06 16.07
C THR A 232 -29.44 1.87 16.62
N ARG A 233 -29.20 3.09 17.12
CA ARG A 233 -30.26 3.96 17.65
C ARG A 233 -31.30 4.30 16.60
N LEU A 234 -30.88 4.63 15.39
CA LEU A 234 -31.81 4.90 14.27
C LEU A 234 -32.62 3.68 13.87
N ARG A 235 -32.08 2.47 13.99
CA ARG A 235 -32.84 1.21 13.77
C ARG A 235 -33.88 1.01 14.86
N ASP A 236 -33.53 1.21 16.12
CA ASP A 236 -34.44 1.10 17.24
C ASP A 236 -35.61 2.07 17.08
N ILE A 237 -35.34 3.33 16.71
CA ILE A 237 -36.34 4.34 16.41
C ILE A 237 -37.27 3.93 15.25
N LYS A 238 -36.72 3.34 14.19
CA LYS A 238 -37.54 2.81 13.07
C LYS A 238 -38.46 1.65 13.51
N VAL A 239 -38.01 0.80 14.41
CA VAL A 239 -38.84 -0.28 14.97
C VAL A 239 -39.94 0.33 15.83
N GLU A 240 -39.61 1.27 16.73
CA GLU A 240 -40.57 1.97 17.60
C GLU A 240 -41.68 2.66 16.77
N ARG A 241 -41.27 3.34 15.67
CA ARG A 241 -42.23 3.97 14.74
C ARG A 241 -43.16 2.95 14.07
N ALA A 242 -42.64 1.78 13.69
CA ALA A 242 -43.44 0.72 13.07
C ALA A 242 -44.40 0.10 14.10
N GLU A 243 -43.96 -0.08 15.34
CA GLU A 243 -44.80 -0.56 16.45
C GLU A 243 -45.89 0.45 16.79
N LEU A 244 -45.59 1.76 16.86
CA LEU A 244 -46.57 2.82 17.05
C LEU A 244 -47.67 2.75 15.99
N LYS A 245 -47.28 2.63 14.71
CA LYS A 245 -48.22 2.51 13.58
C LYS A 245 -49.13 1.29 13.73
N THR A 246 -48.58 0.15 14.15
CA THR A 246 -49.32 -1.08 14.31
C THR A 246 -50.25 -0.99 15.52
N ARG A 247 -49.80 -0.44 16.64
CA ARG A 247 -50.58 -0.21 17.87
C ARG A 247 -51.75 0.75 17.59
N HIS A 248 -51.46 1.83 16.88
CA HIS A 248 -52.47 2.79 16.44
C HIS A 248 -53.54 2.14 15.57
N LYS A 249 -53.17 1.39 14.54
CA LYS A 249 -54.13 0.66 13.68
C LYS A 249 -55.04 -0.25 14.49
N ASN A 250 -54.46 -1.08 15.38
CA ASN A 250 -55.20 -2.01 16.19
C ASN A 250 -56.12 -1.30 17.20
N ALA A 251 -55.74 -0.13 17.74
CA ALA A 251 -56.55 0.68 18.62
C ALA A 251 -57.72 1.31 17.85
N PHE A 252 -57.48 1.86 16.67
CA PHE A 252 -58.49 2.45 15.80
C PHE A 252 -59.57 1.45 15.40
N GLU A 253 -59.20 0.23 15.06
CA GLU A 253 -60.16 -0.87 14.67
C GLU A 253 -61.08 -1.26 15.83
N ARG A 254 -60.76 -0.97 17.11
CA ARG A 254 -61.56 -1.26 18.31
C ARG A 254 -62.55 -0.17 18.67
N LEU A 255 -62.47 1.02 18.04
CA LEU A 255 -63.35 2.13 18.27
C LEU A 255 -64.71 1.89 17.58
N ASN A 256 -65.79 2.43 18.15
CA ASN A 256 -67.09 2.47 17.47
C ASN A 256 -67.10 3.55 16.37
N GLU A 257 -68.08 3.52 15.47
CA GLU A 257 -68.17 4.44 14.31
C GLU A 257 -68.08 5.92 14.68
N ILE A 258 -68.76 6.36 15.77
CA ILE A 258 -68.75 7.75 16.22
C ILE A 258 -67.32 8.16 16.70
N GLN A 259 -66.69 7.27 17.46
CA GLN A 259 -65.32 7.49 17.92
C GLN A 259 -64.31 7.49 16.78
N GLN A 260 -64.49 6.62 15.77
CA GLN A 260 -63.64 6.59 14.57
C GLN A 260 -63.76 7.88 13.78
N ILE A 261 -64.97 8.45 13.62
CA ILE A 261 -65.18 9.73 12.93
C ILE A 261 -64.49 10.88 13.69
N SER A 262 -64.72 10.98 15.01
CA SER A 262 -64.09 11.99 15.86
C SER A 262 -62.57 11.92 15.83
N TYR A 263 -62.04 10.72 15.96
CA TYR A 263 -60.59 10.46 15.94
C TYR A 263 -59.99 10.79 14.55
N THR A 264 -60.65 10.42 13.45
CA THR A 264 -60.23 10.76 12.09
C THR A 264 -60.16 12.26 11.88
N ASN A 265 -61.10 13.01 12.42
CA ASN A 265 -61.10 14.48 12.30
C ASN A 265 -59.90 15.10 13.05
N ALA A 266 -59.55 14.58 14.25
CA ALA A 266 -58.35 15.02 14.94
C ALA A 266 -57.08 14.68 14.16
N MET A 267 -57.01 13.43 13.63
CA MET A 267 -55.87 13.02 12.77
C MET A 267 -55.68 13.85 11.54
N VAL A 268 -56.78 14.34 10.90
CA VAL A 268 -56.66 15.23 9.69
C VAL A 268 -56.10 16.58 10.10
N ARG A 269 -56.54 17.15 11.23
CA ARG A 269 -55.98 18.44 11.73
C ARG A 269 -54.50 18.26 12.07
N ASP A 270 -54.18 17.25 12.85
CA ASP A 270 -52.79 16.95 13.25
C ASP A 270 -51.89 16.71 12.06
N SER A 271 -52.37 16.02 11.00
CA SER A 271 -51.62 15.83 9.78
C SER A 271 -51.22 17.14 9.11
N THR A 272 -52.06 18.17 9.20
CA THR A 272 -51.77 19.49 8.64
C THR A 272 -50.76 20.23 9.53
N THR A 273 -50.98 20.25 10.84
CA THR A 273 -50.05 20.84 11.83
C THR A 273 -48.69 20.17 11.77
N TYR A 274 -48.62 18.84 11.78
CA TYR A 274 -47.38 18.06 11.71
C TYR A 274 -46.58 18.25 10.40
N SER A 275 -47.24 18.68 9.33
CA SER A 275 -46.59 18.97 8.04
C SER A 275 -45.81 20.28 8.06
N ASP A 276 -46.03 21.16 9.05
CA ASP A 276 -45.26 22.36 9.28
C ASP A 276 -43.99 22.01 10.08
N PRO A 277 -42.78 22.24 9.54
CA PRO A 277 -41.55 21.97 10.27
C PRO A 277 -41.37 22.72 11.58
N ASP A 278 -42.03 23.86 11.72
CA ASP A 278 -41.94 24.74 12.89
C ASP A 278 -43.15 24.61 13.83
N HIS A 279 -43.98 23.56 13.71
CA HIS A 279 -45.16 23.34 14.55
C HIS A 279 -44.81 23.16 16.03
N ASP A 280 -45.72 23.63 16.89
CA ASP A 280 -45.68 23.38 18.34
C ASP A 280 -46.23 21.97 18.65
N PRO A 281 -45.47 21.07 19.34
CA PRO A 281 -45.96 19.77 19.73
C PRO A 281 -47.23 19.79 20.56
N ASP A 282 -47.45 20.86 21.33
CA ASP A 282 -48.63 21.04 22.20
C ASP A 282 -49.91 21.30 21.39
N GLU A 283 -49.82 21.67 20.10
CA GLU A 283 -50.95 21.85 19.18
C GLU A 283 -51.48 20.53 18.61
N LEU A 284 -50.75 19.42 18.78
CA LEU A 284 -51.18 18.10 18.32
C LEU A 284 -52.25 17.51 19.28
N GLU A 285 -53.41 17.18 18.76
CA GLU A 285 -54.54 16.70 19.52
C GLU A 285 -54.48 15.19 19.78
N SER A 286 -54.03 14.39 18.79
CA SER A 286 -54.02 12.93 18.88
C SER A 286 -52.76 12.38 19.53
N ASP A 287 -52.93 11.36 20.38
CA ASP A 287 -51.79 10.68 20.99
C ASP A 287 -50.82 10.05 19.96
N TYR A 288 -51.38 9.70 18.79
CA TYR A 288 -50.57 9.13 17.72
C TYR A 288 -49.57 10.17 17.15
N TYR A 289 -50.03 11.40 16.84
CA TYR A 289 -49.13 12.41 16.29
C TYR A 289 -48.18 13.01 17.33
N ARG A 290 -48.60 13.11 18.60
CA ARG A 290 -47.69 13.47 19.70
C ARG A 290 -46.54 12.47 19.88
N GLU A 291 -46.89 11.19 19.87
CA GLU A 291 -45.88 10.13 19.99
C GLU A 291 -45.00 10.02 18.72
N LEU A 292 -45.58 10.25 17.52
CA LEU A 292 -44.85 10.28 16.27
C LEU A 292 -43.87 11.46 16.24
N ASP A 293 -44.28 12.67 16.66
CA ASP A 293 -43.43 13.83 16.78
C ASP A 293 -42.27 13.62 17.75
N ARG A 294 -42.54 13.02 18.92
CA ARG A 294 -41.51 12.63 19.87
C ARG A 294 -40.46 11.70 19.22
N ILE A 295 -40.93 10.67 18.51
CA ILE A 295 -40.06 9.69 17.84
C ILE A 295 -39.24 10.35 16.74
N ASP A 296 -39.84 11.26 15.95
CA ASP A 296 -39.15 11.95 14.86
C ASP A 296 -38.14 12.97 15.39
N ARG A 297 -38.44 13.72 16.46
CA ARG A 297 -37.47 14.60 17.14
C ARG A 297 -36.30 13.80 17.73
N GLU A 298 -36.58 12.63 18.32
CA GLU A 298 -35.53 11.75 18.80
C GLU A 298 -34.64 11.23 17.67
N ALA A 299 -35.19 11.03 16.46
CA ALA A 299 -34.40 10.67 15.28
C ALA A 299 -33.55 11.83 14.79
N ASP A 300 -34.06 13.05 14.83
CA ASP A 300 -33.35 14.28 14.45
C ASP A 300 -32.22 14.61 15.44
N ASP A 301 -32.40 14.32 16.72
CA ASP A 301 -31.38 14.49 17.77
C ASP A 301 -30.19 13.52 17.60
N VAL A 302 -30.35 12.43 16.84
CA VAL A 302 -29.25 11.54 16.50
C VAL A 302 -28.40 12.17 15.40
N ASP A 303 -27.34 12.91 15.77
CA ASP A 303 -26.37 13.47 14.81
C ASP A 303 -25.50 12.36 14.18
N ALA A 304 -26.15 11.51 13.38
CA ALA A 304 -25.56 10.30 12.83
C ALA A 304 -24.34 10.56 11.94
N HIS A 305 -24.27 11.74 11.29
CA HIS A 305 -23.19 12.10 10.38
C HIS A 305 -22.09 12.94 11.02
N HIS A 306 -22.20 13.31 12.28
CA HIS A 306 -21.22 14.17 12.98
C HIS A 306 -19.77 13.64 12.85
N ALA A 307 -19.57 12.35 13.11
CA ALA A 307 -18.24 11.78 13.03
C ALA A 307 -17.65 11.82 11.60
N LEU A 308 -18.49 11.68 10.57
CA LEU A 308 -18.07 11.76 9.17
C LEU A 308 -17.79 13.19 8.72
N GLU A 309 -18.51 14.18 9.26
CA GLU A 309 -18.33 15.60 8.90
C GLU A 309 -17.18 16.27 9.63
N VAL A 310 -16.83 15.80 10.83
CA VAL A 310 -15.79 16.42 11.66
C VAL A 310 -14.48 15.65 11.58
N TRP A 311 -14.50 14.35 11.91
CA TRP A 311 -13.26 13.58 12.05
C TRP A 311 -12.66 13.13 10.73
N VAL A 312 -13.49 12.74 9.75
CA VAL A 312 -12.98 12.25 8.45
C VAL A 312 -12.26 13.34 7.67
N PRO A 313 -12.76 14.59 7.54
CA PRO A 313 -12.02 15.68 6.92
C PRO A 313 -10.70 16.02 7.63
N LEU A 314 -10.68 15.98 8.97
CA LEU A 314 -9.44 16.21 9.75
C LEU A 314 -8.40 15.11 9.51
N LEU A 315 -8.82 13.84 9.46
CA LEU A 315 -7.95 12.72 9.13
C LEU A 315 -7.41 12.81 7.71
N ALA A 316 -8.25 13.17 6.74
CA ALA A 316 -7.85 13.37 5.36
C ALA A 316 -6.84 14.52 5.22
N ALA A 317 -7.08 15.64 5.89
CA ALA A 317 -6.14 16.75 5.94
C ALA A 317 -4.80 16.35 6.57
N GLY A 318 -4.83 15.65 7.71
CA GLY A 318 -3.62 15.11 8.35
C GLY A 318 -2.85 14.15 7.45
N GLY A 319 -3.55 13.23 6.78
CA GLY A 319 -2.95 12.34 5.79
C GLY A 319 -2.33 13.09 4.61
N SER A 320 -3.02 14.13 4.11
CA SER A 320 -2.50 14.95 3.02
C SER A 320 -1.25 15.76 3.40
N VAL A 321 -1.12 16.17 4.67
CA VAL A 321 0.12 16.79 5.18
C VAL A 321 1.28 15.80 5.08
N ILE A 322 1.09 14.56 5.52
CA ILE A 322 2.11 13.52 5.43
C ILE A 322 2.50 13.29 3.97
N ILE A 323 1.51 13.07 3.09
CA ILE A 323 1.75 12.81 1.66
C ILE A 323 2.45 14.00 0.99
N SER A 324 2.00 15.22 1.23
CA SER A 324 2.63 16.42 0.64
C SER A 324 4.02 16.68 1.20
N ALA A 325 4.29 16.37 2.47
CA ALA A 325 5.63 16.42 3.04
C ALA A 325 6.57 15.44 2.31
N MET A 326 6.11 14.21 2.09
CA MET A 326 6.86 13.20 1.34
C MET A 326 7.21 13.69 -0.07
N MET A 327 6.23 14.27 -0.77
CA MET A 327 6.43 14.79 -2.13
C MET A 327 7.38 16.00 -2.16
N LEU A 328 7.21 16.98 -1.27
CA LEU A 328 7.97 18.22 -1.26
C LEU A 328 9.42 18.02 -0.81
N PHE A 329 9.63 17.26 0.25
CA PHE A 329 10.97 17.09 0.83
C PHE A 329 11.81 16.02 0.13
N LYS A 330 11.19 15.08 -0.60
CA LYS A 330 11.91 14.06 -1.34
C LYS A 330 11.59 14.05 -2.84
N GLY A 331 10.33 13.90 -3.21
CA GLY A 331 9.94 13.74 -4.62
C GLY A 331 10.35 14.92 -5.50
N LEU A 332 10.24 16.14 -4.99
CA LEU A 332 10.57 17.35 -5.74
C LEU A 332 11.99 17.89 -5.49
N LYS A 333 12.77 17.27 -4.59
CA LYS A 333 14.17 17.67 -4.31
C LYS A 333 15.02 17.67 -5.58
N ASN A 334 14.85 16.67 -6.42
CA ASN A 334 15.59 16.52 -7.69
C ASN A 334 15.14 17.50 -8.79
N LEU A 335 14.03 18.20 -8.63
CA LEU A 335 13.54 19.22 -9.57
C LEU A 335 14.13 20.61 -9.33
N ASN A 336 14.99 20.79 -8.32
CA ASN A 336 15.67 22.06 -7.99
C ASN A 336 14.71 23.27 -7.94
N LEU A 337 13.55 23.11 -7.28
CA LEU A 337 12.51 24.15 -7.23
C LEU A 337 12.86 25.33 -6.31
N ASP A 338 14.03 25.32 -5.64
CA ASP A 338 14.52 26.36 -4.72
C ASP A 338 13.48 26.86 -3.70
N LEU A 339 12.58 25.97 -3.26
CA LEU A 339 11.54 26.32 -2.30
C LEU A 339 12.14 26.45 -0.91
N SER A 340 11.84 27.56 -0.24
CA SER A 340 12.21 27.74 1.18
C SER A 340 11.42 26.77 2.06
N ASN A 341 11.94 26.42 3.23
CA ASN A 341 11.21 25.59 4.21
C ASN A 341 9.85 26.22 4.57
N PHE A 342 9.76 27.54 4.68
CA PHE A 342 8.51 28.25 4.91
C PHE A 342 7.53 28.03 3.73
N GLY A 343 8.02 28.10 2.49
CA GLY A 343 7.22 27.83 1.29
C GLY A 343 6.67 26.41 1.28
N ASN A 344 7.48 25.41 1.64
CA ASN A 344 7.05 24.02 1.76
C ASN A 344 5.93 23.86 2.79
N PHE A 345 6.08 24.43 4.00
CA PHE A 345 5.02 24.36 5.02
C PHE A 345 3.76 25.10 4.61
N LEU A 346 3.87 26.22 3.90
CA LEU A 346 2.70 26.95 3.37
C LEU A 346 1.95 26.10 2.34
N ILE A 347 2.66 25.47 1.39
CA ILE A 347 2.06 24.58 0.38
C ILE A 347 1.36 23.40 1.06
N MET A 348 1.99 22.77 2.05
CA MET A 348 1.38 21.68 2.82
C MET A 348 0.09 22.12 3.51
N GLY A 349 0.10 23.31 4.14
CA GLY A 349 -1.06 23.88 4.79
C GLY A 349 -2.20 24.19 3.80
N MET A 350 -1.88 24.72 2.62
CA MET A 350 -2.85 24.97 1.55
C MET A 350 -3.47 23.67 1.03
N ILE A 351 -2.65 22.64 0.78
CA ILE A 351 -3.13 21.32 0.35
C ILE A 351 -4.06 20.73 1.42
N ALA A 352 -3.65 20.78 2.68
CA ALA A 352 -4.44 20.27 3.81
C ALA A 352 -5.80 20.98 3.91
N ALA A 353 -5.84 22.30 3.75
CA ALA A 353 -7.08 23.09 3.76
C ALA A 353 -8.01 22.71 2.59
N VAL A 354 -7.46 22.55 1.38
CA VAL A 354 -8.24 22.13 0.20
C VAL A 354 -8.79 20.73 0.38
N VAL A 355 -7.98 19.79 0.86
CA VAL A 355 -8.41 18.41 1.12
C VAL A 355 -9.46 18.35 2.21
N TRP A 356 -9.27 19.09 3.30
CA TRP A 356 -10.27 19.21 4.37
C TRP A 356 -11.61 19.70 3.82
N MET A 357 -11.61 20.79 3.04
CA MET A 357 -12.81 21.36 2.44
C MET A 357 -13.49 20.38 1.48
N ALA A 358 -12.73 19.76 0.60
CA ALA A 358 -13.26 18.80 -0.37
C ALA A 358 -13.93 17.60 0.31
N VAL A 359 -13.25 17.01 1.32
CA VAL A 359 -13.78 15.86 2.06
C VAL A 359 -14.98 16.26 2.92
N PHE A 360 -14.99 17.47 3.50
CA PHE A 360 -16.14 18.00 4.23
C PHE A 360 -17.37 18.15 3.33
N ILE A 361 -17.21 18.75 2.15
CA ILE A 361 -18.29 18.88 1.16
C ILE A 361 -18.78 17.50 0.72
N PHE A 362 -17.87 16.58 0.47
CA PHE A 362 -18.21 15.21 0.09
C PHE A 362 -18.97 14.49 1.21
N ALA A 363 -18.53 14.57 2.46
CA ALA A 363 -19.23 13.99 3.60
C ALA A 363 -20.67 14.55 3.72
N ARG A 364 -20.84 15.87 3.57
CA ARG A 364 -22.17 16.50 3.57
C ARG A 364 -23.07 16.05 2.41
N SER A 365 -22.52 15.78 1.24
CA SER A 365 -23.30 15.28 0.10
C SER A 365 -23.86 13.88 0.33
N LEU A 366 -23.26 13.12 1.26
CA LEU A 366 -23.66 11.76 1.61
C LEU A 366 -24.68 11.68 2.76
N LYS A 367 -25.12 12.81 3.34
CA LYS A 367 -26.10 12.85 4.45
C LYS A 367 -27.40 12.08 4.20
N ARG A 368 -27.83 12.01 2.93
CA ARG A 368 -29.07 11.30 2.55
C ARG A 368 -28.88 9.80 2.32
N GLN A 369 -27.63 9.30 2.40
CA GLN A 369 -27.32 7.90 2.21
C GLN A 369 -27.24 7.19 3.55
N ASP A 370 -27.30 5.85 3.50
CA ASP A 370 -27.06 5.00 4.67
C ASP A 370 -25.66 5.28 5.24
N LEU A 371 -25.59 5.40 6.57
CA LEU A 371 -24.38 5.75 7.33
C LEU A 371 -23.23 4.78 7.08
N SER A 372 -23.53 3.48 7.04
CA SER A 372 -22.54 2.43 6.75
C SER A 372 -21.95 2.59 5.35
N ARG A 373 -22.81 2.88 4.35
CA ARG A 373 -22.38 3.13 2.97
C ARG A 373 -21.57 4.41 2.84
N SER A 374 -21.98 5.49 3.52
CA SER A 374 -21.25 6.76 3.53
C SER A 374 -19.86 6.60 4.12
N THR A 375 -19.74 5.87 5.23
CA THR A 375 -18.46 5.53 5.87
C THR A 375 -17.57 4.73 4.91
N PHE A 376 -18.11 3.69 4.28
CA PHE A 376 -17.38 2.88 3.31
C PHE A 376 -16.86 3.73 2.15
N LEU A 377 -17.70 4.56 1.55
CA LEU A 377 -17.32 5.39 0.39
C LEU A 377 -16.23 6.41 0.74
N LEU A 378 -16.39 7.13 1.87
CA LEU A 378 -15.40 8.11 2.31
C LEU A 378 -14.03 7.47 2.55
N PHE A 379 -14.00 6.38 3.32
CA PHE A 379 -12.74 5.69 3.59
C PHE A 379 -12.17 4.99 2.34
N SER A 380 -13.00 4.52 1.40
CA SER A 380 -12.51 3.99 0.13
C SER A 380 -11.75 5.04 -0.67
N TRP A 381 -12.28 6.25 -0.80
CA TRP A 381 -11.57 7.34 -1.48
C TRP A 381 -10.28 7.71 -0.74
N MET A 382 -10.32 7.84 0.58
CA MET A 382 -9.11 8.09 1.37
C MET A 382 -8.07 6.98 1.19
N GLN A 383 -8.50 5.72 1.12
CA GLN A 383 -7.62 4.58 0.90
C GLN A 383 -6.98 4.58 -0.50
N VAL A 384 -7.68 5.03 -1.54
CA VAL A 384 -7.05 5.20 -2.87
C VAL A 384 -5.87 6.17 -2.80
N PHE A 385 -6.00 7.27 -2.09
CA PHE A 385 -4.90 8.23 -1.90
C PHE A 385 -3.75 7.66 -1.09
N THR A 386 -4.03 6.91 -0.01
CA THR A 386 -2.96 6.28 0.78
C THR A 386 -2.29 5.13 0.07
N ALA A 387 -3.01 4.34 -0.71
CA ALA A 387 -2.44 3.32 -1.59
C ALA A 387 -1.51 3.95 -2.63
N SER A 388 -1.91 5.09 -3.22
CA SER A 388 -1.07 5.84 -4.17
C SER A 388 0.20 6.38 -3.50
N ALA A 389 0.08 6.93 -2.29
CA ALA A 389 1.22 7.42 -1.52
C ALA A 389 2.15 6.28 -1.10
N PHE A 390 1.61 5.14 -0.69
CA PHE A 390 2.40 3.97 -0.35
C PHE A 390 3.11 3.41 -1.58
N ALA A 391 2.44 3.33 -2.73
CA ALA A 391 3.04 2.92 -3.98
C ALA A 391 4.20 3.86 -4.39
N PHE A 392 4.02 5.18 -4.26
CA PHE A 392 5.11 6.15 -4.51
C PHE A 392 6.30 5.92 -3.55
N SER A 393 6.03 5.77 -2.26
CA SER A 393 7.07 5.51 -1.25
C SER A 393 7.81 4.20 -1.51
N HIS A 394 7.07 3.16 -1.86
CA HIS A 394 7.58 1.85 -2.23
C HIS A 394 8.48 1.94 -3.47
N GLY A 395 8.00 2.53 -4.57
CA GLY A 395 8.78 2.73 -5.77
C GLY A 395 10.08 3.52 -5.51
N SER A 396 10.07 4.48 -4.60
CA SER A 396 11.27 5.23 -4.22
C SER A 396 12.30 4.43 -3.42
N ASN A 397 11.90 3.37 -2.74
CA ASN A 397 12.78 2.53 -1.92
C ASN A 397 13.20 1.25 -2.66
N ASP A 398 12.23 0.48 -3.11
CA ASP A 398 12.48 -0.92 -3.47
C ASP A 398 13.01 -1.11 -4.88
N ILE A 399 12.78 -0.17 -5.80
CA ILE A 399 13.37 -0.25 -7.13
C ILE A 399 14.90 -0.12 -7.08
N ALA A 400 15.43 0.54 -6.06
CA ALA A 400 16.87 0.65 -5.81
C ALA A 400 17.55 -0.73 -5.70
N ASN A 401 16.82 -1.75 -5.24
CA ASN A 401 17.31 -3.12 -5.15
C ASN A 401 17.63 -3.76 -6.53
N ALA A 402 17.01 -3.28 -7.60
CA ALA A 402 17.38 -3.68 -8.97
C ALA A 402 18.34 -2.68 -9.62
N ILE A 403 18.11 -1.38 -9.41
CA ILE A 403 18.89 -0.31 -10.05
C ILE A 403 20.30 -0.24 -9.48
N GLY A 404 20.50 -0.31 -8.16
CA GLY A 404 21.79 -0.14 -7.50
C GLY A 404 22.86 -1.09 -8.06
N PRO A 405 22.68 -2.41 -7.97
CA PRO A 405 23.62 -3.37 -8.52
C PRO A 405 23.79 -3.24 -10.05
N PHE A 406 22.71 -2.92 -10.77
CA PHE A 406 22.80 -2.76 -12.23
C PHE A 406 23.60 -1.53 -12.65
N ILE A 407 23.47 -0.39 -11.97
CA ILE A 407 24.29 0.80 -12.21
C ILE A 407 25.76 0.51 -11.91
N ALA A 408 26.06 -0.22 -10.85
CA ALA A 408 27.43 -0.65 -10.55
C ALA A 408 28.03 -1.47 -11.72
N VAL A 409 27.23 -2.36 -12.32
CA VAL A 409 27.65 -3.11 -13.52
C VAL A 409 27.88 -2.19 -14.72
N LEU A 410 26.96 -1.25 -14.98
CA LEU A 410 27.10 -0.30 -16.10
C LEU A 410 28.34 0.57 -15.94
N ASP A 411 28.62 1.07 -14.73
CA ASP A 411 29.79 1.90 -14.43
C ASP A 411 31.10 1.14 -14.72
N VAL A 412 31.22 -0.09 -14.21
CA VAL A 412 32.39 -0.92 -14.46
C VAL A 412 32.56 -1.25 -15.95
N LEU A 413 31.48 -1.57 -16.66
CA LEU A 413 31.55 -1.83 -18.11
C LEU A 413 31.95 -0.60 -18.92
N LYS A 414 31.61 0.62 -18.47
CA LYS A 414 31.88 1.87 -19.13
C LYS A 414 33.27 2.40 -18.85
N THR A 415 33.71 2.34 -17.58
CA THR A 415 34.95 3.03 -17.13
C THR A 415 36.07 2.06 -16.77
N ASN A 416 35.76 0.78 -16.59
CA ASN A 416 36.65 -0.24 -16.03
C ASN A 416 37.13 0.11 -14.59
N GLU A 417 36.38 0.97 -13.91
CA GLU A 417 36.65 1.40 -12.54
C GLU A 417 35.43 1.21 -11.65
N ILE A 418 35.65 1.09 -10.34
CA ILE A 418 34.58 1.03 -9.35
C ILE A 418 34.32 2.44 -8.85
N ALA A 419 33.22 3.05 -9.30
CA ALA A 419 32.83 4.39 -8.88
C ALA A 419 32.11 4.35 -7.52
N ALA A 420 32.44 5.23 -6.60
CA ALA A 420 31.74 5.36 -5.31
C ALA A 420 30.33 5.99 -5.48
N GLU A 421 30.19 6.94 -6.39
CA GLU A 421 28.92 7.62 -6.70
C GLU A 421 28.70 7.65 -8.22
N SER A 422 27.46 7.50 -8.65
CA SER A 422 27.06 7.62 -10.06
C SER A 422 25.63 8.09 -10.16
N SER A 423 25.36 8.94 -11.14
CA SER A 423 23.98 9.36 -11.43
C SER A 423 23.21 8.23 -12.13
N VAL A 424 21.99 7.99 -11.69
CA VAL A 424 21.13 6.98 -12.30
C VAL A 424 20.46 7.56 -13.56
N PRO A 425 20.75 7.02 -14.75
CA PRO A 425 20.11 7.49 -15.98
C PRO A 425 18.60 7.26 -15.96
N LEU A 426 17.82 8.22 -16.44
CA LEU A 426 16.36 8.12 -16.53
C LEU A 426 15.90 6.87 -17.29
N ALA A 427 16.62 6.47 -18.33
CA ALA A 427 16.32 5.26 -19.10
C ALA A 427 16.33 3.99 -18.24
N VAL A 428 17.25 3.87 -17.28
CA VAL A 428 17.31 2.75 -16.33
C VAL A 428 16.08 2.76 -15.42
N MET A 429 15.74 3.92 -14.83
CA MET A 429 14.59 4.06 -13.95
C MET A 429 13.28 3.67 -14.64
N VAL A 430 13.08 4.18 -15.87
CA VAL A 430 11.86 3.89 -16.66
C VAL A 430 11.80 2.41 -17.06
N ALA A 431 12.91 1.83 -17.53
CA ALA A 431 12.94 0.43 -17.95
C ALA A 431 12.65 -0.52 -16.78
N MET A 432 13.29 -0.28 -15.62
CA MET A 432 13.07 -1.07 -14.41
C MET A 432 11.65 -0.88 -13.87
N GLY A 433 11.10 0.35 -13.92
CA GLY A 433 9.72 0.64 -13.56
C GLY A 433 8.70 -0.14 -14.41
N ILE A 434 8.91 -0.21 -15.73
CA ILE A 434 8.04 -0.99 -16.63
C ILE A 434 8.16 -2.50 -16.36
N ALA A 435 9.37 -3.00 -16.08
CA ALA A 435 9.57 -4.39 -15.69
C ALA A 435 8.81 -4.74 -14.41
N LEU A 436 8.86 -3.87 -13.41
CA LEU A 436 8.17 -3.98 -12.13
C LEU A 436 6.65 -4.09 -12.33
N ILE A 437 6.03 -3.20 -13.12
CA ILE A 437 4.58 -3.24 -13.38
C ILE A 437 4.19 -4.50 -14.17
N SER A 438 5.04 -4.94 -15.09
CA SER A 438 4.83 -6.20 -15.82
C SER A 438 4.84 -7.40 -14.85
N GLY A 439 5.77 -7.41 -13.89
CA GLY A 439 5.84 -8.43 -12.85
C GLY A 439 4.59 -8.48 -11.98
N LEU A 440 4.08 -7.31 -11.56
CA LEU A 440 2.82 -7.21 -10.82
C LEU A 440 1.66 -7.87 -11.59
N TRP A 441 1.53 -7.56 -12.89
CA TRP A 441 0.48 -8.13 -13.73
C TRP A 441 0.57 -9.66 -13.85
N PHE A 442 1.75 -10.19 -14.16
CA PHE A 442 1.90 -11.61 -14.47
C PHE A 442 1.93 -12.51 -13.24
N VAL A 443 2.53 -12.07 -12.13
CA VAL A 443 2.76 -12.93 -10.97
C VAL A 443 2.24 -12.38 -9.63
N GLY A 444 1.95 -11.07 -9.53
CA GLY A 444 1.58 -10.42 -8.27
C GLY A 444 0.29 -10.92 -7.62
N ARG A 445 -0.64 -11.51 -8.39
CA ARG A 445 -1.93 -12.03 -7.89
C ARG A 445 -1.82 -13.04 -6.75
N TYR A 446 -0.72 -13.79 -6.68
CA TYR A 446 -0.51 -14.79 -5.63
C TYR A 446 -0.31 -14.13 -4.27
N VAL A 447 0.50 -13.09 -4.23
CA VAL A 447 0.82 -12.34 -2.99
C VAL A 447 -0.34 -11.42 -2.59
N ILE A 448 -0.99 -10.74 -3.55
CA ILE A 448 -2.19 -9.91 -3.28
C ILE A 448 -3.25 -10.70 -2.52
N LYS A 449 -3.48 -11.96 -2.89
CA LYS A 449 -4.44 -12.83 -2.21
C LYS A 449 -4.03 -13.12 -0.76
N THR A 450 -2.74 -13.35 -0.51
CA THR A 450 -2.25 -13.62 0.85
C THR A 450 -2.38 -12.41 1.76
N VAL A 451 -1.95 -11.25 1.31
CA VAL A 451 -1.98 -10.01 2.10
C VAL A 451 -3.39 -9.45 2.24
N GLY A 452 -4.15 -9.44 1.14
CA GLY A 452 -5.45 -8.78 1.09
C GLY A 452 -6.56 -9.45 1.90
N SER A 453 -6.53 -10.78 2.04
CA SER A 453 -7.61 -11.51 2.73
C SER A 453 -7.13 -12.50 3.78
N GLY A 454 -5.81 -12.71 3.92
CA GLY A 454 -5.24 -13.74 4.77
C GLY A 454 -4.87 -13.27 6.18
N LEU A 455 -4.30 -12.07 6.32
CA LEU A 455 -3.73 -11.57 7.57
C LEU A 455 -4.78 -11.05 8.56
N THR A 456 -5.78 -10.31 8.08
CA THR A 456 -6.91 -9.80 8.87
C THR A 456 -8.07 -9.45 7.94
N GLU A 457 -9.27 -9.32 8.49
CA GLU A 457 -10.40 -8.76 7.75
C GLU A 457 -10.13 -7.28 7.49
N MET A 458 -10.16 -6.89 6.21
CA MET A 458 -9.87 -5.53 5.78
C MET A 458 -11.16 -4.77 5.48
N HIS A 459 -11.23 -3.55 6.02
CA HIS A 459 -12.22 -2.53 5.70
C HIS A 459 -11.47 -1.29 5.18
N PRO A 460 -12.04 -0.42 4.34
CA PRO A 460 -11.33 0.76 3.84
C PRO A 460 -10.68 1.63 4.93
N ALA A 461 -11.31 1.79 6.09
CA ALA A 461 -10.73 2.52 7.22
C ALA A 461 -9.48 1.85 7.81
N SER A 462 -9.45 0.52 7.88
CA SER A 462 -8.30 -0.24 8.33
C SER A 462 -7.17 -0.24 7.28
N GLY A 463 -7.53 -0.36 6.01
CA GLY A 463 -6.59 -0.25 4.89
C GLY A 463 -5.94 1.13 4.81
N PHE A 464 -6.74 2.20 4.89
CA PHE A 464 -6.25 3.57 5.01
C PHE A 464 -5.20 3.73 6.12
N SER A 465 -5.50 3.20 7.31
CA SER A 465 -4.59 3.30 8.47
C SER A 465 -3.28 2.55 8.25
N ALA A 466 -3.35 1.34 7.69
CA ALA A 466 -2.18 0.52 7.43
C ALA A 466 -1.28 1.14 6.35
N GLU A 467 -1.87 1.57 5.23
CA GLU A 467 -1.15 2.14 4.09
C GLU A 467 -0.52 3.49 4.42
N LEU A 468 -1.26 4.40 5.09
CA LEU A 468 -0.71 5.71 5.50
C LEU A 468 0.46 5.54 6.46
N SER A 469 0.34 4.63 7.43
CA SER A 469 1.40 4.35 8.40
C SER A 469 2.62 3.74 7.71
N ALA A 470 2.41 2.78 6.82
CA ALA A 470 3.49 2.16 6.06
C ALA A 470 4.19 3.17 5.14
N ALA A 471 3.42 3.99 4.40
CA ALA A 471 3.96 5.04 3.55
C ALA A 471 4.85 6.02 4.32
N ALA A 472 4.39 6.48 5.49
CA ALA A 472 5.14 7.41 6.33
C ALA A 472 6.47 6.78 6.82
N VAL A 473 6.46 5.53 7.27
CA VAL A 473 7.66 4.85 7.76
C VAL A 473 8.64 4.55 6.61
N VAL A 474 8.18 4.02 5.48
CA VAL A 474 9.02 3.75 4.30
C VAL A 474 9.67 5.04 3.81
N MET A 475 8.90 6.12 3.68
CA MET A 475 9.44 7.39 3.19
C MET A 475 10.44 8.00 4.16
N THR A 476 10.17 7.97 5.47
CA THR A 476 11.12 8.46 6.48
C THR A 476 12.43 7.68 6.41
N SER A 477 12.38 6.36 6.25
CA SER A 477 13.57 5.51 6.08
C SER A 477 14.32 5.85 4.79
N SER A 478 13.59 6.07 3.69
CA SER A 478 14.18 6.48 2.42
C SER A 478 14.86 7.84 2.48
N LEU A 479 14.34 8.80 3.26
CA LEU A 479 14.99 10.11 3.51
C LEU A 479 16.32 9.95 4.25
N LEU A 480 16.46 8.90 5.04
CA LEU A 480 17.69 8.57 5.77
C LEU A 480 18.64 7.68 4.94
N GLY A 481 18.31 7.38 3.68
CA GLY A 481 19.08 6.47 2.83
C GLY A 481 19.06 5.00 3.30
N LEU A 482 18.15 4.64 4.20
CA LEU A 482 18.08 3.29 4.77
C LEU A 482 17.26 2.37 3.86
N PRO A 483 17.85 1.29 3.34
CA PRO A 483 17.13 0.27 2.60
C PRO A 483 16.31 -0.60 3.58
N VAL A 484 15.02 -0.27 3.70
CA VAL A 484 14.07 -0.98 4.56
C VAL A 484 13.20 -1.94 3.75
N SER A 485 12.52 -2.82 4.45
CA SER A 485 11.53 -3.70 3.83
C SER A 485 10.14 -3.11 3.93
N SER A 486 9.64 -2.58 2.83
CA SER A 486 8.26 -2.10 2.68
C SER A 486 7.23 -3.19 2.98
N THR A 487 7.49 -4.43 2.58
CA THR A 487 6.70 -5.62 2.91
C THR A 487 6.59 -5.84 4.41
N HIS A 488 7.70 -5.79 5.15
CA HIS A 488 7.70 -5.98 6.60
C HIS A 488 6.95 -4.84 7.30
N ILE A 489 7.15 -3.61 6.84
CA ILE A 489 6.48 -2.42 7.40
C ILE A 489 4.97 -2.54 7.22
N LEU A 490 4.50 -2.89 6.01
CA LEU A 490 3.08 -3.03 5.74
C LEU A 490 2.45 -4.19 6.53
N ILE A 491 3.13 -5.34 6.58
CA ILE A 491 2.65 -6.48 7.39
C ILE A 491 2.58 -6.11 8.87
N GLY A 492 3.57 -5.38 9.38
CA GLY A 492 3.54 -4.81 10.72
C GLY A 492 2.34 -3.89 10.93
N ALA A 493 2.08 -2.98 9.99
CA ALA A 493 0.93 -2.07 10.03
C ALA A 493 -0.42 -2.81 9.98
N VAL A 494 -0.56 -3.80 9.09
CA VAL A 494 -1.76 -4.67 9.01
C VAL A 494 -1.96 -5.45 10.31
N LEU A 495 -0.87 -5.94 10.92
CA LEU A 495 -0.92 -6.61 12.22
C LEU A 495 -1.36 -5.65 13.33
N GLY A 496 -0.85 -4.41 13.34
CA GLY A 496 -1.28 -3.36 14.28
C GLY A 496 -2.78 -3.10 14.23
N VAL A 497 -3.33 -3.00 13.02
CA VAL A 497 -4.79 -2.91 12.78
C VAL A 497 -5.51 -4.18 13.26
N GLY A 498 -4.97 -5.35 12.92
CA GLY A 498 -5.54 -6.65 13.31
C GLY A 498 -5.63 -6.83 14.83
N ILE A 499 -4.67 -6.31 15.59
CA ILE A 499 -4.68 -6.31 17.07
C ILE A 499 -5.85 -5.46 17.60
N VAL A 500 -6.10 -4.27 17.03
CA VAL A 500 -7.24 -3.42 17.42
C VAL A 500 -8.57 -4.13 17.16
N ASN A 501 -8.68 -4.88 16.06
CA ASN A 501 -9.88 -5.64 15.71
C ASN A 501 -9.99 -6.99 16.39
N LYS A 502 -8.94 -7.43 17.12
CA LYS A 502 -8.83 -8.78 17.68
C LYS A 502 -8.98 -9.88 16.62
N ALA A 503 -8.56 -9.59 15.40
CA ALA A 503 -8.73 -10.44 14.21
C ALA A 503 -7.38 -10.78 13.54
N ALA A 504 -6.25 -10.60 14.23
CA ALA A 504 -4.92 -10.91 13.70
C ALA A 504 -4.73 -12.43 13.53
N ASN A 505 -4.36 -12.86 12.33
CA ASN A 505 -4.13 -14.27 11.99
C ASN A 505 -2.69 -14.69 12.31
N TRP A 506 -2.43 -15.04 13.55
CA TRP A 506 -1.10 -15.48 14.02
C TRP A 506 -0.61 -16.76 13.36
N ASN A 507 -1.51 -17.62 12.86
CA ASN A 507 -1.11 -18.85 12.17
C ASN A 507 -0.48 -18.57 10.81
N LEU A 508 -0.93 -17.50 10.12
CA LEU A 508 -0.33 -17.06 8.88
C LEU A 508 0.97 -16.26 9.12
N MET A 509 1.10 -15.60 10.26
CA MET A 509 2.31 -14.84 10.60
C MET A 509 3.54 -15.73 10.80
N LYS A 510 3.38 -16.96 11.31
CA LYS A 510 4.50 -17.87 11.55
C LYS A 510 5.28 -18.22 10.27
N PRO A 511 4.64 -18.72 9.18
CA PRO A 511 5.35 -19.01 7.93
C PRO A 511 5.93 -17.74 7.28
N ILE A 512 5.27 -16.58 7.41
CA ILE A 512 5.79 -15.31 6.90
C ILE A 512 7.08 -14.93 7.65
N ALA A 513 7.08 -14.97 8.98
CA ALA A 513 8.27 -14.70 9.78
C ALA A 513 9.42 -15.69 9.48
N ALA A 514 9.10 -16.96 9.27
CA ALA A 514 10.10 -17.94 8.85
C ALA A 514 10.67 -17.62 7.45
N ALA A 515 9.83 -17.20 6.51
CA ALA A 515 10.26 -16.78 5.18
C ALA A 515 11.21 -15.57 5.25
N TRP A 516 11.00 -14.63 6.16
CA TRP A 516 11.89 -13.48 6.37
C TRP A 516 13.30 -13.90 6.78
N VAL A 517 13.41 -14.88 7.68
CA VAL A 517 14.71 -15.41 8.13
C VAL A 517 15.41 -16.19 7.01
N ILE A 518 14.65 -16.98 6.24
CA ILE A 518 15.18 -17.83 5.18
C ILE A 518 15.64 -17.02 3.96
N THR A 519 15.07 -15.84 3.73
CA THR A 519 15.34 -15.01 2.55
C THR A 519 16.82 -14.66 2.39
N LEU A 520 17.48 -14.20 3.46
CA LEU A 520 18.90 -13.84 3.42
C LEU A 520 19.81 -15.04 3.00
N PRO A 521 19.77 -16.18 3.70
CA PRO A 521 20.64 -17.31 3.34
C PRO A 521 20.27 -17.93 1.99
N ALA A 522 18.98 -17.96 1.61
CA ALA A 522 18.57 -18.52 0.34
C ALA A 522 19.10 -17.72 -0.85
N SER A 523 18.93 -16.39 -0.84
CA SER A 523 19.48 -15.53 -1.89
C SER A 523 21.02 -15.52 -1.89
N ALA A 524 21.66 -15.58 -0.71
CA ALA A 524 23.11 -15.68 -0.59
C ALA A 524 23.68 -16.93 -1.25
N VAL A 525 23.08 -18.10 -1.01
CA VAL A 525 23.50 -19.37 -1.63
C VAL A 525 23.35 -19.32 -3.15
N VAL A 526 22.21 -18.85 -3.65
CA VAL A 526 21.99 -18.76 -5.10
C VAL A 526 22.99 -17.78 -5.73
N ALA A 527 23.26 -16.63 -5.10
CA ALA A 527 24.24 -15.67 -5.58
C ALA A 527 25.68 -16.22 -5.53
N ALA A 528 26.05 -16.97 -4.48
CA ALA A 528 27.34 -17.64 -4.37
C ALA A 528 27.59 -18.62 -5.52
N VAL A 529 26.61 -19.44 -5.85
CA VAL A 529 26.67 -20.34 -7.01
C VAL A 529 26.77 -19.54 -8.31
N THR A 530 25.94 -18.51 -8.45
CA THR A 530 25.93 -17.67 -9.67
C THR A 530 27.27 -16.98 -9.90
N VAL A 531 27.86 -16.35 -8.87
CA VAL A 531 29.16 -15.67 -9.02
C VAL A 531 30.28 -16.65 -9.41
N SER A 532 30.26 -17.87 -8.84
CA SER A 532 31.21 -18.92 -9.20
C SER A 532 31.09 -19.32 -10.68
N ILE A 533 29.86 -19.39 -11.22
CA ILE A 533 29.61 -19.66 -12.63
C ILE A 533 30.07 -18.48 -13.50
N LEU A 534 29.72 -17.25 -13.16
CA LEU A 534 30.07 -16.07 -13.94
C LEU A 534 31.59 -15.92 -14.09
N ARG A 535 32.36 -16.17 -13.04
CA ARG A 535 33.83 -16.14 -13.06
C ARG A 535 34.49 -17.22 -13.93
N VAL A 536 33.78 -18.30 -14.23
CA VAL A 536 34.28 -19.38 -15.13
C VAL A 536 33.88 -19.11 -16.57
N VAL A 537 32.71 -18.49 -16.78
CA VAL A 537 32.13 -18.27 -18.12
C VAL A 537 32.67 -17.00 -18.77
N PHE A 538 32.91 -15.97 -17.98
CA PHE A 538 33.37 -14.66 -18.43
C PHE A 538 34.75 -14.30 -17.89
#